data_451f7f42587abb2569dcc050533011fb
#
_entry.id   451f7f42587abb2569dcc050533011fb
#
_cell.length_a   1.000
_cell.length_b   1.000
_cell.length_c   1.000
_cell.angle_alpha   90.00
_cell.angle_beta   90.00
_cell.angle_gamma   90.00
#
_symmetry.space_group_name_H-M   'P 1'
#
loop_
_entity.id
_entity.type
_entity.pdbx_description
1 polymer ?
#
loop_
_entity_poly.entity_id
_entity_poly.type
_entity_poly.pdbx_seq_one_letter_code
_entity_poly.pdbx_strand_id
1 'polypeptide(L)'
;QNAEMTFNRVLLGMLSKSWFVVAIAYLAAMTLVTIARPEDALPFMLRASLQTLVAIGLGLFLSVVLGQLLGRGFQLSDETRTRFPLLEDRLNGFLPAIMKGVRLVILIVVLGFVADAWSLFNLPAWLASDAGINTLGTAISVTLIILLALGVWIALASWIEQRLNPDSSRGGPSAREKTLLTIFRNAVS
;
A
#
# COMPACT_ATOMS: atom_id res chain seq x y z
N GLN A 1 17.93 6.85 17.04
CA GLN A 1 18.36 5.58 17.71
C GLN A 1 17.36 5.14 18.80
N ASN A 2 16.82 6.04 19.64
CA ASN A 2 15.89 5.67 20.73
C ASN A 2 14.48 5.28 20.21
N ALA A 3 14.00 5.85 19.11
CA ALA A 3 12.69 5.55 18.55
C ALA A 3 12.63 4.16 17.90
N GLU A 4 13.70 3.71 17.27
CA GLU A 4 13.78 2.37 16.68
C GLU A 4 13.88 1.27 17.75
N MET A 5 14.61 1.51 18.84
CA MET A 5 14.68 0.58 19.96
C MET A 5 13.34 0.43 20.69
N THR A 6 12.56 1.51 20.78
CA THR A 6 11.22 1.48 21.40
C THR A 6 10.22 0.76 20.51
N PHE A 7 10.28 0.98 19.19
CA PHE A 7 9.44 0.30 18.21
C PHE A 7 9.71 -1.22 18.18
N ASN A 8 10.97 -1.63 18.19
CA ASN A 8 11.34 -3.04 18.23
C ASN A 8 10.90 -3.73 19.54
N ARG A 9 10.97 -3.05 20.69
CA ARG A 9 10.48 -3.61 21.97
C ARG A 9 8.96 -3.76 21.98
N VAL A 10 8.21 -2.80 21.43
CA VAL A 10 6.76 -2.89 21.33
C VAL A 10 6.34 -3.99 20.35
N LEU A 11 7.03 -4.13 19.22
CA LEU A 11 6.80 -5.22 18.27
C LEU A 11 7.12 -6.59 18.88
N LEU A 12 8.24 -6.75 19.57
CA LEU A 12 8.59 -7.99 20.24
C LEU A 12 7.61 -8.33 21.37
N GLY A 13 7.14 -7.34 22.12
CA GLY A 13 6.11 -7.51 23.15
C GLY A 13 4.73 -7.89 22.56
N MET A 14 4.34 -7.33 21.43
CA MET A 14 3.13 -7.73 20.70
C MET A 14 3.26 -9.12 20.08
N LEU A 15 4.41 -9.45 19.49
CA LEU A 15 4.70 -10.77 18.94
C LEU A 15 4.68 -11.85 20.04
N SER A 16 5.25 -11.59 21.22
CA SER A 16 5.25 -12.55 22.31
C SER A 16 3.86 -12.80 22.89
N LYS A 17 2.98 -11.78 22.92
CA LYS A 17 1.57 -11.93 23.31
C LYS A 17 0.72 -12.61 22.24
N SER A 18 0.98 -12.31 20.96
CA SER A 18 0.25 -12.90 19.84
C SER A 18 0.66 -14.34 19.58
N TRP A 19 1.88 -14.75 19.94
CA TRP A 19 2.38 -16.11 19.75
C TRP A 19 1.50 -17.16 20.44
N PHE A 20 1.04 -16.87 21.64
CA PHE A 20 0.16 -17.78 22.39
C PHE A 20 -1.18 -17.97 21.67
N VAL A 21 -1.76 -16.90 21.11
CA VAL A 21 -3.00 -16.97 20.33
C VAL A 21 -2.81 -17.79 19.06
N VAL A 22 -1.68 -17.55 18.34
CA VAL A 22 -1.32 -18.30 17.13
C VAL A 22 -1.11 -19.79 17.45
N ALA A 23 -0.41 -20.10 18.54
CA ALA A 23 -0.18 -21.47 18.98
C ALA A 23 -1.49 -22.20 19.34
N ILE A 24 -2.40 -21.54 20.08
CA ILE A 24 -3.74 -22.10 20.40
C ILE A 24 -4.54 -22.30 19.13
N ALA A 25 -4.60 -21.31 18.23
CA ALA A 25 -5.34 -21.42 16.98
C ALA A 25 -4.80 -22.57 16.11
N TYR A 26 -3.46 -22.74 16.07
CA TYR A 26 -2.83 -23.85 15.36
C TYR A 26 -3.17 -25.19 15.98
N LEU A 27 -3.10 -25.33 17.31
CA LEU A 27 -3.48 -26.56 18.02
C LEU A 27 -4.97 -26.89 17.83
N ALA A 28 -5.84 -25.88 17.92
CA ALA A 28 -7.27 -26.06 17.66
C ALA A 28 -7.56 -26.53 16.24
N ALA A 29 -6.90 -25.91 15.23
CA ALA A 29 -7.00 -26.33 13.84
C ALA A 29 -6.48 -27.76 13.66
N MET A 30 -5.35 -28.10 14.27
CA MET A 30 -4.79 -29.45 14.26
C MET A 30 -5.78 -30.47 14.82
N THR A 31 -6.34 -30.21 15.97
CA THR A 31 -7.32 -31.09 16.62
C THR A 31 -8.56 -31.27 15.73
N LEU A 32 -9.09 -30.18 15.16
CA LEU A 32 -10.27 -30.21 14.31
C LEU A 32 -10.01 -31.05 13.04
N VAL A 33 -8.89 -30.84 12.38
CA VAL A 33 -8.51 -31.57 11.15
C VAL A 33 -8.29 -33.05 11.45
N THR A 34 -7.63 -33.38 12.56
CA THR A 34 -7.38 -34.77 12.97
C THR A 34 -8.70 -35.52 13.26
N ILE A 35 -9.70 -34.84 13.85
CA ILE A 35 -11.02 -35.42 14.10
C ILE A 35 -11.81 -35.57 12.78
N ALA A 36 -11.75 -34.56 11.90
CA ALA A 36 -12.53 -34.54 10.68
C ALA A 36 -11.99 -35.47 9.58
N ARG A 37 -10.66 -35.60 9.46
CA ARG A 37 -9.95 -36.36 8.41
C ARG A 37 -8.67 -37.00 8.97
N PRO A 38 -8.74 -38.07 9.76
CA PRO A 38 -7.58 -38.63 10.44
C PRO A 38 -6.49 -39.12 9.49
N GLU A 39 -6.88 -39.66 8.31
CA GLU A 39 -5.95 -40.23 7.34
C GLU A 39 -5.15 -39.17 6.57
N ASP A 40 -5.75 -37.99 6.34
CA ASP A 40 -5.15 -36.87 5.57
C ASP A 40 -4.62 -35.74 6.46
N ALA A 41 -4.79 -35.83 7.77
CA ALA A 41 -4.50 -34.72 8.68
C ALA A 41 -3.03 -34.27 8.60
N LEU A 42 -2.10 -35.22 8.63
CA LEU A 42 -0.67 -34.92 8.66
C LEU A 42 -0.16 -34.32 7.33
N PRO A 43 -0.47 -34.89 6.16
CA PRO A 43 -0.10 -34.29 4.87
C PRO A 43 -0.72 -32.92 4.66
N PHE A 44 -1.99 -32.74 5.02
CA PHE A 44 -2.69 -31.46 4.93
C PHE A 44 -2.00 -30.37 5.76
N MET A 45 -1.71 -30.68 7.03
CA MET A 45 -1.08 -29.71 7.92
C MET A 45 0.32 -29.33 7.50
N LEU A 46 1.14 -30.29 7.05
CA LEU A 46 2.47 -30.01 6.51
C LEU A 46 2.38 -29.08 5.30
N ARG A 47 1.47 -29.38 4.37
CA ARG A 47 1.26 -28.55 3.19
C ARG A 47 0.78 -27.15 3.56
N ALA A 48 -0.25 -27.04 4.41
CA ALA A 48 -0.81 -25.76 4.82
C ALA A 48 0.22 -24.90 5.57
N SER A 49 1.00 -25.51 6.47
CA SER A 49 2.07 -24.81 7.19
C SER A 49 3.17 -24.33 6.27
N LEU A 50 3.62 -25.17 5.32
CA LEU A 50 4.63 -24.79 4.33
C LEU A 50 4.12 -23.66 3.43
N GLN A 51 2.90 -23.76 2.93
CA GLN A 51 2.28 -22.71 2.12
C GLN A 51 2.15 -21.40 2.90
N THR A 52 1.78 -21.46 4.19
CA THR A 52 1.71 -20.29 5.07
C THR A 52 3.08 -19.62 5.23
N LEU A 53 4.13 -20.39 5.49
CA LEU A 53 5.50 -19.88 5.60
C LEU A 53 5.96 -19.20 4.30
N VAL A 54 5.69 -19.86 3.16
CA VAL A 54 6.03 -19.29 1.84
C VAL A 54 5.26 -18.01 1.59
N ALA A 55 3.95 -17.99 1.85
CA ALA A 55 3.11 -16.81 1.65
C ALA A 55 3.58 -15.62 2.51
N ILE A 56 3.86 -15.85 3.79
CA ILE A 56 4.38 -14.83 4.69
C ILE A 56 5.77 -14.37 4.25
N GLY A 57 6.67 -15.30 3.93
CA GLY A 57 8.02 -14.99 3.47
C GLY A 57 8.03 -14.14 2.20
N LEU A 58 7.21 -14.51 1.20
CA LEU A 58 7.04 -13.73 -0.03
C LEU A 58 6.41 -12.36 0.24
N GLY A 59 5.41 -12.28 1.10
CA GLY A 59 4.78 -11.02 1.49
C GLY A 59 5.75 -10.05 2.16
N LEU A 60 6.57 -10.55 3.09
CA LEU A 60 7.62 -9.77 3.72
C LEU A 60 8.69 -9.33 2.71
N PHE A 61 9.15 -10.25 1.86
CA PHE A 61 10.12 -9.94 0.81
C PHE A 61 9.62 -8.84 -0.12
N LEU A 62 8.38 -8.97 -0.65
CA LEU A 62 7.75 -7.97 -1.50
C LEU A 62 7.61 -6.62 -0.78
N SER A 63 7.20 -6.64 0.50
CA SER A 63 7.08 -5.42 1.30
C SER A 63 8.41 -4.69 1.48
N VAL A 64 9.50 -5.42 1.68
CA VAL A 64 10.86 -4.86 1.79
C VAL A 64 11.34 -4.33 0.44
N VAL A 65 11.21 -5.11 -0.64
CA VAL A 65 11.65 -4.71 -1.98
C VAL A 65 10.90 -3.46 -2.46
N LEU A 66 9.56 -3.47 -2.36
CA LEU A 66 8.74 -2.31 -2.71
C LEU A 66 9.05 -1.11 -1.82
N GLY A 67 9.32 -1.35 -0.52
CA GLY A 67 9.77 -0.34 0.42
C GLY A 67 11.09 0.32 0.00
N GLN A 68 12.04 -0.46 -0.47
CA GLN A 68 13.33 0.05 -0.96
C GLN A 68 13.19 0.79 -2.30
N LEU A 69 12.37 0.27 -3.21
CA LEU A 69 12.14 0.89 -4.52
C LEU A 69 11.44 2.25 -4.38
N LEU A 70 10.36 2.30 -3.61
CA LEU A 70 9.60 3.52 -3.38
C LEU A 70 10.29 4.46 -2.38
N GLY A 71 11.07 3.93 -1.43
CA GLY A 71 11.78 4.70 -0.42
C GLY A 71 12.92 5.57 -0.99
N ARG A 72 13.39 5.29 -2.22
CA ARG A 72 14.35 6.15 -2.93
C ARG A 72 13.74 7.49 -3.36
N GLY A 73 12.41 7.62 -3.30
CA GLY A 73 11.70 8.80 -3.77
C GLY A 73 11.70 8.92 -5.30
N PHE A 74 10.90 9.83 -5.79
CA PHE A 74 10.94 10.23 -7.19
C PHE A 74 12.05 11.30 -7.35
N GLN A 75 13.11 10.95 -8.07
CA GLN A 75 14.12 11.90 -8.49
C GLN A 75 13.77 12.35 -9.91
N LEU A 76 13.34 13.60 -10.03
CA LEU A 76 13.04 14.19 -11.33
C LEU A 76 14.34 14.59 -12.03
N SER A 77 14.34 14.52 -13.37
CA SER A 77 15.44 15.04 -14.17
C SER A 77 15.65 16.53 -13.88
N ASP A 78 16.90 17.01 -13.90
CA ASP A 78 17.27 18.41 -13.62
C ASP A 78 16.46 19.40 -14.46
N GLU A 79 16.12 19.04 -15.70
CA GLU A 79 15.29 19.85 -16.59
C GLU A 79 13.84 19.98 -16.08
N THR A 80 13.28 18.93 -15.53
CA THR A 80 11.92 18.93 -14.96
C THR A 80 11.90 19.63 -13.60
N ARG A 81 12.96 19.48 -12.82
CA ARG A 81 13.11 20.12 -11.52
C ARG A 81 13.23 21.65 -11.63
N THR A 82 13.90 22.15 -12.68
CA THR A 82 13.98 23.58 -12.95
C THR A 82 12.65 24.18 -13.40
N ARG A 83 11.83 23.39 -14.11
CA ARG A 83 10.49 23.82 -14.53
C ARG A 83 9.44 23.75 -13.43
N PHE A 84 9.54 22.76 -12.53
CA PHE A 84 8.56 22.48 -11.49
C PHE A 84 9.24 22.15 -10.15
N PRO A 85 9.80 23.13 -9.44
CA PRO A 85 10.63 22.92 -8.27
C PRO A 85 9.91 22.22 -7.11
N LEU A 86 8.58 22.40 -6.98
CA LEU A 86 7.78 21.81 -5.90
C LEU A 86 7.10 20.49 -6.28
N LEU A 87 7.23 20.04 -7.54
CA LEU A 87 6.64 18.80 -8.00
C LEU A 87 7.23 17.59 -7.28
N GLU A 88 8.56 17.59 -7.11
CA GLU A 88 9.28 16.51 -6.43
C GLU A 88 8.88 16.39 -4.97
N ASP A 89 8.78 17.49 -4.24
CA ASP A 89 8.38 17.51 -2.83
C ASP A 89 6.93 17.05 -2.66
N ARG A 90 6.05 17.45 -3.56
CA ARG A 90 4.64 17.03 -3.54
C ARG A 90 4.49 15.55 -3.84
N LEU A 91 5.16 15.03 -4.88
CA LEU A 91 5.16 13.60 -5.20
C LEU A 91 5.70 12.77 -4.04
N ASN A 92 6.81 13.21 -3.45
CA ASN A 92 7.41 12.54 -2.30
C ASN A 92 6.56 12.65 -1.02
N GLY A 93 5.74 13.68 -0.89
CA GLY A 93 4.77 13.82 0.22
C GLY A 93 3.69 12.73 0.22
N PHE A 94 3.31 12.19 -0.95
CA PHE A 94 2.33 11.10 -1.05
C PHE A 94 2.94 9.70 -0.87
N LEU A 95 4.25 9.55 -0.98
CA LEU A 95 4.95 8.27 -0.83
C LEU A 95 4.60 7.51 0.45
N PRO A 96 4.54 8.13 1.64
CA PRO A 96 4.16 7.40 2.86
C PRO A 96 2.74 6.83 2.81
N ALA A 97 1.79 7.55 2.19
CA ALA A 97 0.42 7.08 2.02
C ALA A 97 0.34 5.91 1.03
N ILE A 98 1.02 6.03 -0.11
CA ILE A 98 1.13 4.96 -1.12
C ILE A 98 1.75 3.70 -0.48
N MET A 99 2.82 3.86 0.30
CA MET A 99 3.49 2.75 1.00
C MET A 99 2.56 2.04 1.98
N LYS A 100 1.75 2.78 2.73
CA LYS A 100 0.73 2.19 3.62
C LYS A 100 -0.31 1.41 2.82
N GLY A 101 -0.79 1.95 1.71
CA GLY A 101 -1.73 1.29 0.81
C GLY A 101 -1.16 0.00 0.23
N VAL A 102 0.06 0.04 -0.30
CA VAL A 102 0.75 -1.14 -0.86
C VAL A 102 0.94 -2.23 0.20
N ARG A 103 1.37 -1.87 1.41
CA ARG A 103 1.51 -2.84 2.51
C ARG A 103 0.18 -3.47 2.91
N LEU A 104 -0.90 -2.69 2.91
CA LEU A 104 -2.24 -3.19 3.19
C LEU A 104 -2.68 -4.20 2.12
N VAL A 105 -2.45 -3.90 0.85
CA VAL A 105 -2.75 -4.82 -0.26
C VAL A 105 -1.95 -6.11 -0.14
N ILE A 106 -0.65 -6.04 0.12
CA ILE A 106 0.19 -7.22 0.36
C ILE A 106 -0.36 -8.05 1.52
N LEU A 107 -0.74 -7.41 2.63
CA LEU A 107 -1.31 -8.09 3.79
C LEU A 107 -2.59 -8.84 3.43
N ILE A 108 -3.52 -8.20 2.69
CA ILE A 108 -4.78 -8.81 2.26
C ILE A 108 -4.51 -10.03 1.36
N VAL A 109 -3.58 -9.90 0.42
CA VAL A 109 -3.20 -10.99 -0.49
C VAL A 109 -2.59 -12.16 0.30
N VAL A 110 -1.67 -11.89 1.22
CA VAL A 110 -1.07 -12.94 2.08
C VAL A 110 -2.14 -13.64 2.91
N LEU A 111 -3.06 -12.88 3.53
CA LEU A 111 -4.16 -13.47 4.30
C LEU A 111 -5.08 -14.31 3.43
N GLY A 112 -5.37 -13.92 2.19
CA GLY A 112 -6.12 -14.71 1.22
C GLY A 112 -5.44 -16.04 0.91
N PHE A 113 -4.13 -16.04 0.65
CA PHE A 113 -3.36 -17.25 0.41
C PHE A 113 -3.28 -18.16 1.65
N VAL A 114 -3.14 -17.56 2.84
CA VAL A 114 -3.17 -18.34 4.09
C VAL A 114 -4.54 -18.99 4.29
N ALA A 115 -5.63 -18.24 4.10
CA ALA A 115 -6.98 -18.79 4.22
C ALA A 115 -7.25 -19.93 3.21
N ASP A 116 -6.73 -19.80 1.98
CA ASP A 116 -6.79 -20.87 0.95
C ASP A 116 -5.98 -22.10 1.38
N ALA A 117 -4.76 -21.91 1.88
CA ALA A 117 -3.90 -23.00 2.37
C ALA A 117 -4.58 -23.83 3.47
N TRP A 118 -5.35 -23.19 4.35
CA TRP A 118 -6.10 -23.82 5.42
C TRP A 118 -7.51 -24.28 5.01
N SER A 119 -7.84 -24.21 3.72
CA SER A 119 -9.17 -24.56 3.18
C SER A 119 -10.35 -23.80 3.83
N LEU A 120 -10.07 -22.64 4.44
CA LEU A 120 -11.08 -21.74 4.99
C LEU A 120 -11.78 -20.96 3.87
N PHE A 121 -11.08 -20.76 2.76
CA PHE A 121 -11.54 -20.00 1.61
C PHE A 121 -10.90 -20.57 0.36
N ASN A 122 -11.65 -20.69 -0.73
CA ASN A 122 -11.12 -21.13 -2.01
C ASN A 122 -10.79 -19.92 -2.87
N LEU A 123 -9.56 -19.41 -2.75
CA LEU A 123 -9.10 -18.22 -3.44
C LEU A 123 -9.17 -18.33 -4.97
N PRO A 124 -8.72 -19.44 -5.60
CA PRO A 124 -8.84 -19.60 -7.06
C PRO A 124 -10.28 -19.60 -7.55
N ALA A 125 -11.18 -20.31 -6.87
CA ALA A 125 -12.59 -20.34 -7.24
C ALA A 125 -13.26 -18.98 -7.06
N TRP A 126 -12.92 -18.25 -6.00
CA TRP A 126 -13.42 -16.89 -5.80
C TRP A 126 -12.91 -15.93 -6.86
N LEU A 127 -11.63 -15.97 -7.22
CA LEU A 127 -11.05 -15.13 -8.27
C LEU A 127 -11.69 -15.40 -9.65
N ALA A 128 -12.12 -16.65 -9.90
CA ALA A 128 -12.82 -17.02 -11.13
C ALA A 128 -14.33 -16.72 -11.09
N SER A 129 -14.88 -16.37 -9.94
CA SER A 129 -16.31 -16.04 -9.79
C SER A 129 -16.63 -14.62 -10.24
N ASP A 130 -17.89 -14.38 -10.61
CA ASP A 130 -18.38 -13.04 -10.94
C ASP A 130 -18.15 -12.04 -9.79
N ALA A 131 -18.30 -12.50 -8.54
CA ALA A 131 -18.04 -11.66 -7.37
C ALA A 131 -16.56 -11.26 -7.27
N GLY A 132 -15.64 -12.18 -7.48
CA GLY A 132 -14.20 -11.91 -7.49
C GLY A 132 -13.80 -10.96 -8.61
N ILE A 133 -14.24 -11.23 -9.84
CA ILE A 133 -13.97 -10.40 -11.01
C ILE A 133 -14.49 -8.98 -10.81
N ASN A 134 -15.73 -8.84 -10.34
CA ASN A 134 -16.34 -7.54 -10.07
C ASN A 134 -15.62 -6.77 -8.95
N THR A 135 -15.24 -7.46 -7.87
CA THR A 135 -14.50 -6.85 -6.76
C THR A 135 -13.14 -6.34 -7.21
N LEU A 136 -12.38 -7.16 -7.96
CA LEU A 136 -11.08 -6.77 -8.51
C LEU A 136 -11.24 -5.64 -9.52
N GLY A 137 -12.23 -5.72 -10.43
CA GLY A 137 -12.53 -4.67 -11.40
C GLY A 137 -12.85 -3.34 -10.70
N THR A 138 -13.68 -3.36 -9.66
CA THR A 138 -13.99 -2.18 -8.85
C THR A 138 -12.75 -1.63 -8.15
N ALA A 139 -11.94 -2.49 -7.52
CA ALA A 139 -10.71 -2.06 -6.84
C ALA A 139 -9.73 -1.40 -7.82
N ILE A 140 -9.55 -1.98 -9.01
CA ILE A 140 -8.69 -1.40 -10.06
C ILE A 140 -9.25 -0.06 -10.52
N SER A 141 -10.56 0.03 -10.78
CA SER A 141 -11.22 1.25 -11.22
C SER A 141 -11.09 2.38 -10.20
N VAL A 142 -11.35 2.08 -8.93
CA VAL A 142 -11.19 3.05 -7.82
C VAL A 142 -9.74 3.52 -7.71
N THR A 143 -8.78 2.59 -7.78
CA THR A 143 -7.36 2.93 -7.74
C THR A 143 -6.97 3.85 -8.90
N LEU A 144 -7.45 3.56 -10.10
CA LEU A 144 -7.19 4.35 -11.31
C LEU A 144 -7.81 5.75 -11.21
N ILE A 145 -9.04 5.86 -10.69
CA ILE A 145 -9.70 7.15 -10.45
C ILE A 145 -8.90 8.00 -9.45
N ILE A 146 -8.45 7.39 -8.35
CA ILE A 146 -7.62 8.08 -7.34
C ILE A 146 -6.30 8.56 -7.96
N LEU A 147 -5.62 7.72 -8.75
CA LEU A 147 -4.38 8.09 -9.41
C LEU A 147 -4.58 9.22 -10.42
N LEU A 148 -5.66 9.18 -11.21
CA LEU A 148 -6.02 10.26 -12.14
C LEU A 148 -6.34 11.55 -11.39
N ALA A 149 -7.14 11.49 -10.32
CA ALA A 149 -7.47 12.65 -9.51
C ALA A 149 -6.21 13.30 -8.89
N LEU A 150 -5.29 12.48 -8.35
CA LEU A 150 -4.00 12.94 -7.85
C LEU A 150 -3.15 13.57 -8.96
N GLY A 151 -3.08 12.94 -10.14
CA GLY A 151 -2.35 13.46 -11.29
C GLY A 151 -2.89 14.84 -11.74
N VAL A 152 -4.20 14.97 -11.87
CA VAL A 152 -4.86 16.22 -12.22
C VAL A 152 -4.61 17.28 -11.13
N TRP A 153 -4.72 16.91 -9.86
CA TRP A 153 -4.47 17.84 -8.75
C TRP A 153 -3.03 18.35 -8.75
N ILE A 154 -2.05 17.46 -8.91
CA ILE A 154 -0.63 17.82 -9.00
C ILE A 154 -0.36 18.74 -10.20
N ALA A 155 -0.94 18.41 -11.37
CA ALA A 155 -0.78 19.22 -12.59
C ALA A 155 -1.36 20.63 -12.42
N LEU A 156 -2.58 20.75 -11.88
CA LEU A 156 -3.22 22.03 -11.61
C LEU A 156 -2.44 22.85 -10.57
N ALA A 157 -2.04 22.23 -9.48
CA ALA A 157 -1.28 22.90 -8.45
C ALA A 157 0.07 23.41 -8.96
N SER A 158 0.78 22.61 -9.76
CA SER A 158 2.04 23.00 -10.38
C SER A 158 1.86 24.11 -11.43
N TRP A 159 0.79 24.07 -12.22
CA TRP A 159 0.47 25.11 -13.20
C TRP A 159 0.13 26.45 -12.55
N ILE A 160 -0.68 26.43 -11.46
CA ILE A 160 -1.03 27.64 -10.70
C ILE A 160 0.25 28.28 -10.11
N GLU A 161 1.14 27.47 -9.56
CA GLU A 161 2.36 27.93 -8.92
C GLU A 161 3.34 28.53 -9.93
N GLN A 162 3.46 27.93 -11.12
CA GLN A 162 4.25 28.48 -12.21
C GLN A 162 3.74 29.85 -12.68
N ARG A 163 2.41 30.06 -12.63
CA ARG A 163 1.80 31.35 -12.98
C ARG A 163 1.97 32.41 -11.88
N LEU A 164 2.11 32.00 -10.63
CA LEU A 164 2.31 32.89 -9.48
C LEU A 164 3.78 33.29 -9.25
N ASN A 165 4.74 32.58 -9.86
CA ASN A 165 6.16 32.83 -9.69
C ASN A 165 6.58 34.09 -10.48
N PRO A 166 7.07 35.16 -9.78
CA PRO A 166 7.38 36.44 -10.43
C PRO A 166 8.60 36.40 -11.36
N ASP A 167 9.41 35.34 -11.33
CA ASP A 167 10.62 35.20 -12.14
C ASP A 167 10.39 34.66 -13.56
N SER A 168 9.18 34.23 -13.92
CA SER A 168 8.85 33.89 -15.29
C SER A 168 8.56 35.18 -16.09
N SER A 169 9.65 35.82 -16.49
CA SER A 169 9.76 36.98 -17.33
C SER A 169 8.90 36.88 -18.58
N ARG A 170 7.86 37.66 -18.65
CA ARG A 170 7.14 38.32 -19.73
C ARG A 170 5.64 38.41 -19.38
N GLY A 171 5.30 39.48 -18.70
CA GLY A 171 3.91 39.82 -18.37
C GLY A 171 3.43 39.14 -17.08
N GLY A 172 3.85 39.68 -15.92
CA GLY A 172 3.35 39.23 -14.62
C GLY A 172 1.81 39.33 -14.55
N PRO A 173 1.14 38.40 -13.88
CA PRO A 173 -0.31 38.41 -13.75
C PRO A 173 -0.79 39.73 -13.18
N SER A 174 -1.87 40.29 -13.76
CA SER A 174 -2.50 41.49 -13.26
C SER A 174 -2.93 41.32 -11.80
N ALA A 175 -3.08 42.41 -11.04
CA ALA A 175 -3.48 42.36 -9.63
C ALA A 175 -4.76 41.53 -9.42
N ARG A 176 -5.68 41.55 -10.39
CA ARG A 176 -6.91 40.74 -10.38
C ARG A 176 -6.65 39.25 -10.59
N GLU A 177 -5.73 38.86 -11.47
CA GLU A 177 -5.32 37.45 -11.68
C GLU A 177 -4.62 36.89 -10.45
N LYS A 178 -3.77 37.67 -9.78
CA LYS A 178 -3.12 37.28 -8.51
C LYS A 178 -4.16 36.96 -7.42
N THR A 179 -5.20 37.79 -7.30
CA THR A 179 -6.26 37.58 -6.30
C THR A 179 -7.06 36.30 -6.61
N LEU A 180 -7.47 36.10 -7.86
CA LEU A 180 -8.19 34.91 -8.29
C LEU A 180 -7.37 33.63 -8.10
N LEU A 181 -6.10 33.64 -8.50
CA LEU A 181 -5.18 32.50 -8.35
C LEU A 181 -4.90 32.19 -6.88
N THR A 182 -4.83 33.21 -6.02
CA THR A 182 -4.64 33.03 -4.57
C THR A 182 -5.88 32.40 -3.92
N ILE A 183 -7.08 32.83 -4.32
CA ILE A 183 -8.35 32.22 -3.86
C ILE A 183 -8.43 30.77 -4.33
N PHE A 184 -8.09 30.50 -5.59
CA PHE A 184 -8.09 29.15 -6.15
C PHE A 184 -7.08 28.24 -5.45
N ARG A 185 -5.88 28.75 -5.13
CA ARG A 185 -4.88 28.01 -4.35
C ARG A 185 -5.40 27.63 -2.98
N ASN A 186 -6.08 28.55 -2.28
CA ASN A 186 -6.65 28.28 -0.96
C ASN A 186 -7.83 27.30 -1.00
N ALA A 187 -8.54 27.22 -2.13
CA ALA A 187 -9.63 26.27 -2.31
C ALA A 187 -9.15 24.86 -2.65
N VAL A 188 -7.92 24.71 -3.19
CA VAL A 188 -7.34 23.44 -3.62
C VAL A 188 -6.33 22.88 -2.59
N SER A 189 -5.94 23.68 -1.60
CA SER A 189 -5.04 23.33 -0.50
C SER A 189 -5.82 22.73 0.68
#